data_3c6f7330ac8d5ce57e4f37e78c1c41d0
#
_entry.id   3c6f7330ac8d5ce57e4f37e78c1c41d0
#
_cell.length_a   1.000
_cell.length_b   1.000
_cell.length_c   1.000
_cell.angle_alpha   90.00
_cell.angle_beta   90.00
_cell.angle_gamma   90.00
#
_symmetry.space_group_name_H-M   'P 1'
#
loop_
_entity.id
_entity.type
_entity.pdbx_description
1 polymer ?
#
loop_
_entity_poly.entity_id
_entity_poly.type
_entity_poly.pdbx_seq_one_letter_code
_entity_poly.pdbx_strand_id
1 'polypeptide(L)'
;MKRKILIAVGDCSHSRSAVKYAATLSQPAKDTTYTLYNIQAAIPGILLEEAPKNPECEAEIEALVRERDNAAKCTVGELKELLVKHGVPESHIEVWITPMEYGMAKDILDQAEAGNYDTIVLGSKGLTPRRDVFVGTTATKVVEHALKTSVWVVDEYTESRDILIAVDASENSLHVLDHVIASIGGKKGFRFVLFHVRPYLSHYYSLECERNNPNLQKLIQDRDRHRMEDFYKEAFARFETAGIARSQVEIKTNEHGYDISTAILEEARRGAYGTVVIGRRGEREAFFTGRIAMRLVQKMPSAALWVVA
;
A
#
# COMPACT_ATOMS: atom_id res chain seq x y z
N MET A 1 20.09 2.71 5.66
CA MET A 1 19.87 2.12 4.32
C MET A 1 19.16 3.16 3.48
N LYS A 2 19.62 3.41 2.26
CA LYS A 2 18.89 4.26 1.30
C LYS A 2 17.57 3.58 0.95
N ARG A 3 16.45 4.27 1.14
CA ARG A 3 15.13 3.78 0.74
C ARG A 3 14.75 4.33 -0.63
N LYS A 4 14.15 3.50 -1.45
CA LYS A 4 13.65 3.87 -2.78
C LYS A 4 12.14 3.69 -2.84
N ILE A 5 11.44 4.77 -3.15
CA ILE A 5 9.99 4.78 -3.26
C ILE A 5 9.61 5.07 -4.71
N LEU A 6 8.92 4.14 -5.36
CA LEU A 6 8.33 4.30 -6.68
C LEU A 6 6.90 4.79 -6.53
N ILE A 7 6.59 5.97 -7.06
CA ILE A 7 5.23 6.52 -7.04
C ILE A 7 4.69 6.44 -8.46
N ALA A 8 3.75 5.52 -8.70
CA ALA A 8 3.08 5.43 -9.98
C ALA A 8 2.04 6.54 -10.11
N VAL A 9 2.21 7.40 -11.11
CA VAL A 9 1.43 8.63 -11.26
C VAL A 9 0.78 8.75 -12.64
N GLY A 10 -0.42 9.33 -12.65
CA GLY A 10 -1.14 9.74 -13.83
C GLY A 10 -1.84 11.06 -13.59
N ASP A 11 -2.53 11.59 -14.58
CA ASP A 11 -3.30 12.83 -14.47
C ASP A 11 -4.64 12.57 -13.76
N CYS A 12 -4.58 12.35 -12.43
CA CYS A 12 -5.78 12.17 -11.61
C CYS A 12 -5.57 12.66 -10.16
N SER A 13 -6.66 12.96 -9.48
CA SER A 13 -6.64 13.42 -8.08
C SER A 13 -6.00 12.40 -7.13
N HIS A 14 -6.17 11.11 -7.38
CA HIS A 14 -5.59 10.04 -6.55
C HIS A 14 -4.06 10.00 -6.67
N SER A 15 -3.47 10.35 -7.83
CA SER A 15 -2.02 10.51 -7.97
C SER A 15 -1.51 11.67 -7.11
N ARG A 16 -2.22 12.79 -7.08
CA ARG A 16 -1.87 13.92 -6.19
C ARG A 16 -1.97 13.53 -4.72
N SER A 17 -3.01 12.79 -4.33
CA SER A 17 -3.17 12.25 -2.98
C SER A 17 -2.02 11.31 -2.62
N ALA A 18 -1.65 10.39 -3.52
CA ALA A 18 -0.56 9.44 -3.32
C ALA A 18 0.80 10.15 -3.12
N VAL A 19 1.10 11.16 -3.95
CA VAL A 19 2.32 11.95 -3.85
C VAL A 19 2.36 12.74 -2.54
N LYS A 20 1.28 13.45 -2.20
CA LYS A 20 1.17 14.20 -0.94
C LYS A 20 1.32 13.30 0.27
N TYR A 21 0.67 12.13 0.24
CA TYR A 21 0.75 11.13 1.28
C TYR A 21 2.18 10.61 1.47
N ALA A 22 2.83 10.18 0.39
CA ALA A 22 4.22 9.71 0.43
C ALA A 22 5.17 10.77 0.99
N ALA A 23 5.06 12.01 0.55
CA ALA A 23 5.87 13.13 1.04
C ALA A 23 5.66 13.41 2.54
N THR A 24 4.41 13.36 3.00
CA THR A 24 4.08 13.67 4.41
C THR A 24 4.54 12.59 5.36
N LEU A 25 4.37 11.31 4.98
CA LEU A 25 4.74 10.17 5.84
C LEU A 25 6.22 9.88 5.84
N SER A 26 6.83 9.82 4.69
CA SER A 26 8.25 9.59 4.56
C SER A 26 9.02 10.90 4.63
N GLN A 27 8.86 11.72 5.70
CA GLN A 27 9.71 12.91 5.82
C GLN A 27 11.15 12.55 5.48
N PRO A 28 11.92 13.45 4.85
CA PRO A 28 13.20 13.11 4.29
C PRO A 28 14.13 12.57 5.38
N ALA A 29 14.06 11.28 5.62
CA ALA A 29 15.27 10.61 6.04
C ALA A 29 16.29 10.97 4.98
N LYS A 30 17.45 11.50 5.38
CA LYS A 30 18.51 11.99 4.48
C LYS A 30 18.87 11.02 3.34
N ASP A 31 18.27 9.83 3.32
CA ASP A 31 18.57 8.70 2.46
C ASP A 31 17.34 8.14 1.70
N THR A 32 16.20 8.85 1.61
CA THR A 32 15.06 8.37 0.82
C THR A 32 15.02 9.04 -0.55
N THR A 33 14.96 8.25 -1.62
CA THR A 33 14.74 8.73 -3.00
C THR A 33 13.33 8.39 -3.46
N TYR A 34 12.74 9.30 -4.24
CA TYR A 34 11.40 9.18 -4.80
C TYR A 34 11.49 9.18 -6.31
N THR A 35 10.89 8.21 -6.94
CA THR A 35 10.76 8.18 -8.40
C THR A 35 9.30 8.37 -8.77
N LEU A 36 8.99 9.47 -9.47
CA LEU A 36 7.69 9.68 -10.09
C LEU A 36 7.69 8.92 -11.42
N TYR A 37 6.89 7.87 -11.48
CA TYR A 37 6.82 6.99 -12.65
C TYR A 37 5.48 7.15 -13.36
N ASN A 38 5.53 7.72 -14.57
CA ASN A 38 4.38 7.91 -15.45
C ASN A 38 4.49 6.96 -16.64
N ILE A 39 3.45 6.17 -16.84
CA ILE A 39 3.35 5.24 -17.96
C ILE A 39 2.28 5.77 -18.92
N GLN A 40 2.69 6.05 -20.15
CA GLN A 40 1.79 6.53 -21.18
C GLN A 40 1.09 5.38 -21.87
N ALA A 41 -0.22 5.52 -22.11
CA ALA A 41 -1.01 4.51 -22.79
C ALA A 41 -0.41 4.20 -24.18
N ALA A 42 -0.43 2.96 -24.60
CA ALA A 42 0.02 2.56 -25.93
C ALA A 42 -0.89 3.15 -27.01
N ILE A 43 -0.31 3.40 -28.19
CA ILE A 43 -1.09 3.73 -29.37
C ILE A 43 -1.78 2.43 -29.84
N PRO A 44 -3.08 2.47 -30.18
CA PRO A 44 -3.78 1.29 -30.67
C PRO A 44 -3.08 0.69 -31.88
N GLY A 45 -2.88 -0.64 -31.90
CA GLY A 45 -2.16 -1.34 -32.96
C GLY A 45 -2.73 -1.08 -34.35
N ILE A 46 -4.06 -0.95 -34.49
CA ILE A 46 -4.73 -0.63 -35.73
C ILE A 46 -4.25 0.71 -36.35
N LEU A 47 -3.95 1.71 -35.51
CA LEU A 47 -3.42 2.99 -35.95
C LEU A 47 -1.95 2.86 -36.36
N LEU A 48 -1.17 2.03 -35.69
CA LEU A 48 0.22 1.76 -36.03
C LEU A 48 0.35 0.96 -37.36
N GLU A 49 -0.63 0.11 -37.69
CA GLU A 49 -0.69 -0.62 -38.96
C GLU A 49 -1.13 0.27 -40.11
N GLU A 50 -1.91 1.31 -39.86
CA GLU A 50 -2.43 2.21 -40.87
C GLU A 50 -1.48 3.38 -41.17
N ALA A 51 -0.75 3.87 -40.20
CA ALA A 51 0.17 5.01 -40.32
C ALA A 51 1.13 4.92 -41.52
N PRO A 52 1.81 3.79 -41.79
CA PRO A 52 2.72 3.68 -42.94
C PRO A 52 2.04 3.78 -44.32
N LYS A 53 0.71 3.62 -44.34
CA LYS A 53 -0.10 3.64 -45.58
C LYS A 53 -0.82 4.97 -45.82
N ASN A 54 -0.97 5.74 -44.73
CA ASN A 54 -1.74 6.97 -44.72
C ASN A 54 -0.96 8.09 -44.04
N PRO A 55 -0.34 9.02 -44.77
CA PRO A 55 0.45 10.12 -44.21
C PRO A 55 -0.34 11.06 -43.30
N GLU A 56 -1.65 11.18 -43.50
CA GLU A 56 -2.52 11.97 -42.63
C GLU A 56 -2.68 11.30 -41.27
N CYS A 57 -2.90 9.97 -41.25
CA CYS A 57 -2.94 9.17 -40.02
C CYS A 57 -1.60 9.22 -39.28
N GLU A 58 -0.46 9.14 -39.95
CA GLU A 58 0.86 9.27 -39.33
C GLU A 58 1.05 10.64 -38.68
N ALA A 59 0.68 11.72 -39.36
CA ALA A 59 0.77 13.08 -38.81
C ALA A 59 -0.15 13.28 -37.58
N GLU A 60 -1.36 12.71 -37.60
CA GLU A 60 -2.28 12.75 -36.42
C GLU A 60 -1.71 11.97 -35.24
N ILE A 61 -1.13 10.79 -35.46
CA ILE A 61 -0.47 10.01 -34.40
C ILE A 61 0.69 10.78 -33.81
N GLU A 62 1.54 11.40 -34.61
CA GLU A 62 2.64 12.20 -34.12
C GLU A 62 2.16 13.42 -33.32
N ALA A 63 1.07 14.06 -33.72
CA ALA A 63 0.46 15.16 -33.00
C ALA A 63 -0.06 14.68 -31.63
N LEU A 64 -0.77 13.55 -31.60
CA LEU A 64 -1.28 12.91 -30.38
C LEU A 64 -0.15 12.54 -29.43
N VAL A 65 0.95 11.97 -29.92
CA VAL A 65 2.13 11.62 -29.10
C VAL A 65 2.73 12.88 -28.49
N ARG A 66 2.94 13.93 -29.27
CA ARG A 66 3.48 15.21 -28.78
C ARG A 66 2.58 15.85 -27.73
N GLU A 67 1.26 15.85 -27.93
CA GLU A 67 0.30 16.36 -26.95
C GLU A 67 0.37 15.59 -25.62
N ARG A 68 0.38 14.27 -25.70
CA ARG A 68 0.47 13.39 -24.51
C ARG A 68 1.80 13.57 -23.75
N ASP A 69 2.92 13.66 -24.49
CA ASP A 69 4.24 13.89 -23.89
C ASP A 69 4.28 15.21 -23.12
N ASN A 70 3.71 16.27 -23.71
CA ASN A 70 3.64 17.57 -23.07
C ASN A 70 2.72 17.53 -21.81
N ALA A 71 1.55 16.88 -21.92
CA ALA A 71 0.64 16.72 -20.80
C ALA A 71 1.29 15.91 -19.66
N ALA A 72 1.98 14.81 -19.97
CA ALA A 72 2.69 14.00 -19.00
C ALA A 72 3.80 14.80 -18.30
N LYS A 73 4.62 15.55 -19.06
CA LYS A 73 5.66 16.42 -18.49
C LYS A 73 5.09 17.49 -17.57
N CYS A 74 3.97 18.10 -17.94
CA CYS A 74 3.27 19.10 -17.11
C CYS A 74 2.79 18.45 -15.79
N THR A 75 2.04 17.35 -15.90
CA THR A 75 1.52 16.62 -14.72
C THR A 75 2.63 16.19 -13.77
N VAL A 76 3.69 15.57 -14.30
CA VAL A 76 4.80 15.10 -13.45
C VAL A 76 5.58 16.27 -12.88
N GLY A 77 5.71 17.39 -13.60
CA GLY A 77 6.30 18.64 -13.11
C GLY A 77 5.55 19.16 -11.90
N GLU A 78 4.22 19.28 -11.97
CA GLU A 78 3.39 19.71 -10.83
C GLU A 78 3.50 18.75 -9.63
N LEU A 79 3.58 17.44 -9.87
CA LEU A 79 3.73 16.45 -8.81
C LEU A 79 5.14 16.50 -8.18
N LYS A 80 6.18 16.79 -8.96
CA LYS A 80 7.53 17.05 -8.46
C LYS A 80 7.56 18.29 -7.56
N GLU A 81 6.94 19.38 -7.99
CA GLU A 81 6.80 20.59 -7.17
C GLU A 81 6.03 20.30 -5.87
N LEU A 82 5.02 19.45 -5.92
CA LEU A 82 4.28 19.01 -4.73
C LEU A 82 5.19 18.29 -3.73
N LEU A 83 6.08 17.38 -4.17
CA LEU A 83 7.08 16.74 -3.31
C LEU A 83 8.02 17.77 -2.68
N VAL A 84 8.55 18.70 -3.47
CA VAL A 84 9.45 19.77 -3.00
C VAL A 84 8.75 20.65 -1.97
N LYS A 85 7.51 21.06 -2.23
CA LYS A 85 6.68 21.85 -1.28
C LYS A 85 6.48 21.13 0.05
N HIS A 86 6.48 19.80 0.08
CA HIS A 86 6.38 19.01 1.30
C HIS A 86 7.74 18.65 1.90
N GLY A 87 8.83 19.29 1.45
CA GLY A 87 10.15 19.21 2.06
C GLY A 87 11.05 18.09 1.52
N VAL A 88 10.69 17.46 0.40
CA VAL A 88 11.57 16.50 -0.29
C VAL A 88 12.62 17.28 -1.09
N PRO A 89 13.93 17.09 -0.85
CA PRO A 89 14.96 17.73 -1.65
C PRO A 89 14.83 17.35 -3.13
N GLU A 90 14.99 18.31 -4.02
CA GLU A 90 14.89 18.05 -5.47
C GLU A 90 15.88 17.00 -5.97
N SER A 91 17.08 16.95 -5.38
CA SER A 91 18.11 15.94 -5.65
C SER A 91 17.71 14.51 -5.28
N HIS A 92 16.62 14.34 -4.52
CA HIS A 92 16.08 13.04 -4.13
C HIS A 92 14.85 12.63 -4.96
N ILE A 93 14.54 13.42 -6.00
CA ILE A 93 13.36 13.16 -6.87
C ILE A 93 13.84 12.82 -8.27
N GLU A 94 13.51 11.64 -8.71
CA GLU A 94 13.68 11.18 -10.09
C GLU A 94 12.34 11.21 -10.82
N VAL A 95 12.39 11.42 -12.13
CA VAL A 95 11.20 11.44 -13.00
C VAL A 95 11.42 10.49 -14.16
N TRP A 96 10.49 9.58 -14.33
CA TRP A 96 10.49 8.61 -15.42
C TRP A 96 9.14 8.65 -16.13
N ILE A 97 9.18 8.92 -17.45
CA ILE A 97 8.01 8.91 -18.34
C ILE A 97 8.32 7.88 -19.41
N THR A 98 7.55 6.81 -19.47
CA THR A 98 7.78 5.70 -20.43
C THR A 98 6.50 5.35 -21.17
N PRO A 99 6.59 4.85 -22.41
CA PRO A 99 5.45 4.21 -23.04
C PRO A 99 5.10 2.91 -22.32
N MET A 100 3.83 2.51 -22.38
CA MET A 100 3.36 1.23 -21.86
C MET A 100 3.83 0.10 -22.79
N GLU A 101 4.49 -0.91 -22.19
CA GLU A 101 4.99 -2.08 -22.93
C GLU A 101 4.06 -3.29 -22.79
N TYR A 102 3.81 -3.73 -21.56
CA TYR A 102 3.05 -4.96 -21.26
C TYR A 102 1.72 -4.67 -20.58
N GLY A 103 1.57 -3.48 -20.03
CA GLY A 103 0.40 -3.02 -19.31
C GLY A 103 0.76 -2.40 -17.96
N MET A 104 -0.03 -1.40 -17.54
CA MET A 104 0.25 -0.54 -16.40
C MET A 104 0.77 -1.29 -15.15
N ALA A 105 0.07 -2.36 -14.75
CA ALA A 105 0.45 -3.07 -13.53
C ALA A 105 1.77 -3.83 -13.67
N LYS A 106 1.98 -4.48 -14.83
CA LYS A 106 3.21 -5.23 -15.08
C LYS A 106 4.40 -4.30 -15.21
N ASP A 107 4.27 -3.21 -15.94
CA ASP A 107 5.35 -2.24 -16.14
C ASP A 107 5.76 -1.58 -14.81
N ILE A 108 4.78 -1.30 -13.90
CA ILE A 108 5.06 -0.83 -12.54
C ILE A 108 5.86 -1.88 -11.75
N LEU A 109 5.47 -3.14 -11.83
CA LEU A 109 6.11 -4.23 -11.09
C LEU A 109 7.53 -4.50 -11.61
N ASP A 110 7.68 -4.56 -12.92
CA ASP A 110 8.98 -4.78 -13.58
C ASP A 110 9.96 -3.64 -13.23
N GLN A 111 9.49 -2.38 -13.27
CA GLN A 111 10.28 -1.23 -12.86
C GLN A 111 10.66 -1.28 -11.38
N ALA A 112 9.71 -1.68 -10.51
CA ALA A 112 9.96 -1.79 -9.08
C ALA A 112 11.01 -2.88 -8.76
N GLU A 113 10.97 -4.01 -9.45
CA GLU A 113 11.93 -5.09 -9.27
C GLU A 113 13.31 -4.71 -9.85
N ALA A 114 13.36 -4.21 -11.08
CA ALA A 114 14.62 -3.80 -11.74
C ALA A 114 15.35 -2.69 -10.98
N GLY A 115 14.62 -1.74 -10.41
CA GLY A 115 15.16 -0.63 -9.64
C GLY A 115 15.43 -0.96 -8.17
N ASN A 116 15.07 -2.16 -7.69
CA ASN A 116 15.13 -2.56 -6.28
C ASN A 116 14.44 -1.52 -5.37
N TYR A 117 13.17 -1.22 -5.66
CA TYR A 117 12.39 -0.30 -4.85
C TYR A 117 11.84 -1.02 -3.61
N ASP A 118 11.90 -0.35 -2.47
CA ASP A 118 11.37 -0.86 -1.19
C ASP A 118 9.84 -0.75 -1.14
N THR A 119 9.29 0.25 -1.83
CA THR A 119 7.87 0.56 -1.76
C THR A 119 7.36 1.08 -3.09
N ILE A 120 6.21 0.57 -3.52
CA ILE A 120 5.38 1.13 -4.59
C ILE A 120 4.24 1.91 -3.94
N VAL A 121 4.05 3.16 -4.35
CA VAL A 121 2.91 4.00 -3.93
C VAL A 121 2.05 4.28 -5.15
N LEU A 122 0.74 4.09 -5.01
CA LEU A 122 -0.20 4.36 -6.10
C LEU A 122 -1.56 4.81 -5.56
N GLY A 123 -2.27 5.56 -6.36
CA GLY A 123 -3.66 5.93 -6.09
C GLY A 123 -4.58 4.72 -6.18
N SER A 124 -5.64 4.71 -5.38
CA SER A 124 -6.64 3.63 -5.39
C SER A 124 -7.37 3.53 -6.73
N LYS A 125 -7.54 4.64 -7.44
CA LYS A 125 -8.25 4.74 -8.73
C LYS A 125 -7.40 5.48 -9.76
N GLY A 126 -7.58 5.13 -11.03
CA GLY A 126 -6.94 5.81 -12.16
C GLY A 126 -7.87 6.82 -12.85
N LEU A 127 -7.54 7.17 -14.10
CA LEU A 127 -8.25 8.15 -14.93
C LEU A 127 -9.73 7.82 -15.21
N THR A 128 -10.10 6.55 -15.17
CA THR A 128 -11.50 6.10 -15.39
C THR A 128 -12.06 5.43 -14.14
N PRO A 129 -12.52 6.20 -13.15
CA PRO A 129 -13.10 5.63 -11.95
C PRO A 129 -14.45 5.00 -12.29
N ARG A 130 -14.58 3.68 -12.11
CA ARG A 130 -15.89 3.03 -12.08
C ARG A 130 -16.54 3.35 -10.73
N ARG A 131 -17.78 3.86 -10.76
CA ARG A 131 -18.51 4.31 -9.56
C ARG A 131 -18.67 3.23 -8.48
N ASP A 132 -18.66 1.96 -8.88
CA ASP A 132 -18.95 0.83 -8.01
C ASP A 132 -17.71 0.07 -7.50
N VAL A 133 -16.47 0.52 -7.82
CA VAL A 133 -15.24 -0.17 -7.46
C VAL A 133 -14.37 0.75 -6.62
N PHE A 134 -14.06 0.33 -5.40
CA PHE A 134 -13.23 1.09 -4.46
C PHE A 134 -11.79 1.24 -4.95
N VAL A 135 -11.21 0.20 -5.57
CA VAL A 135 -9.83 0.18 -6.05
C VAL A 135 -9.79 -0.20 -7.52
N GLY A 136 -9.03 0.53 -8.32
CA GLY A 136 -8.85 0.28 -9.74
C GLY A 136 -8.13 -1.04 -10.04
N THR A 137 -8.31 -1.54 -11.25
CA THR A 137 -7.71 -2.81 -11.71
C THR A 137 -6.19 -2.82 -11.64
N THR A 138 -5.53 -1.68 -11.89
CA THR A 138 -4.07 -1.55 -11.80
C THR A 138 -3.58 -1.73 -10.37
N ALA A 139 -4.17 -1.02 -9.41
CA ALA A 139 -3.79 -1.11 -8.00
C ALA A 139 -4.03 -2.52 -7.44
N THR A 140 -5.17 -3.14 -7.80
CA THR A 140 -5.48 -4.51 -7.42
C THR A 140 -4.41 -5.49 -7.93
N LYS A 141 -4.05 -5.42 -9.22
CA LYS A 141 -3.03 -6.29 -9.82
C LYS A 141 -1.62 -6.03 -9.23
N VAL A 142 -1.27 -4.78 -8.98
CA VAL A 142 0.03 -4.46 -8.36
C VAL A 142 0.08 -5.06 -6.96
N VAL A 143 -0.96 -4.90 -6.13
CA VAL A 143 -1.01 -5.53 -4.81
C VAL A 143 -0.95 -7.05 -4.91
N GLU A 144 -1.63 -7.67 -5.86
CA GLU A 144 -1.66 -9.11 -6.04
C GLU A 144 -0.28 -9.68 -6.38
N HIS A 145 0.48 -9.01 -7.23
CA HIS A 145 1.72 -9.53 -7.81
C HIS A 145 3.02 -8.95 -7.25
N ALA A 146 2.99 -7.89 -6.43
CA ALA A 146 4.20 -7.31 -5.81
C ALA A 146 4.73 -8.17 -4.66
N LEU A 147 5.31 -9.33 -4.96
CA LEU A 147 5.67 -10.33 -3.94
C LEU A 147 6.82 -9.93 -3.01
N LYS A 148 7.73 -9.06 -3.48
CA LYS A 148 8.95 -8.65 -2.76
C LYS A 148 8.96 -7.18 -2.36
N THR A 149 8.03 -6.41 -2.87
CA THR A 149 7.96 -4.96 -2.68
C THR A 149 6.68 -4.59 -1.94
N SER A 150 6.78 -3.78 -0.91
CA SER A 150 5.61 -3.29 -0.19
C SER A 150 4.79 -2.35 -1.06
N VAL A 151 3.46 -2.37 -0.94
CA VAL A 151 2.56 -1.55 -1.75
C VAL A 151 1.70 -0.67 -0.85
N TRP A 152 1.70 0.63 -1.10
CA TRP A 152 0.84 1.60 -0.47
C TRP A 152 -0.23 2.06 -1.46
N VAL A 153 -1.47 1.71 -1.18
CA VAL A 153 -2.63 2.15 -1.96
C VAL A 153 -3.27 3.32 -1.24
N VAL A 154 -3.30 4.48 -1.88
CA VAL A 154 -3.82 5.72 -1.29
C VAL A 154 -5.12 6.11 -1.98
N ASP A 155 -6.22 6.17 -1.24
CA ASP A 155 -7.50 6.63 -1.78
C ASP A 155 -7.59 8.16 -1.72
N GLU A 156 -7.74 8.70 -0.53
CA GLU A 156 -7.72 10.13 -0.30
C GLU A 156 -6.63 10.48 0.72
N TYR A 157 -6.06 11.67 0.56
CA TYR A 157 -5.13 12.19 1.56
C TYR A 157 -5.93 12.59 2.81
N THR A 158 -5.52 12.07 3.94
CA THR A 158 -6.02 12.45 5.26
C THR A 158 -4.90 13.02 6.11
N GLU A 159 -5.23 13.96 6.98
CA GLU A 159 -4.28 14.51 7.97
C GLU A 159 -4.15 13.62 9.21
N SER A 160 -4.97 12.58 9.33
CA SER A 160 -4.91 11.64 10.44
C SER A 160 -3.55 10.95 10.49
N ARG A 161 -2.92 11.01 11.65
CA ARG A 161 -1.63 10.36 11.95
C ARG A 161 -1.80 9.08 12.76
N ASP A 162 -3.03 8.58 12.84
CA ASP A 162 -3.34 7.33 13.51
C ASP A 162 -3.15 6.17 12.54
N ILE A 163 -2.38 5.20 12.96
CA ILE A 163 -1.99 4.05 12.15
C ILE A 163 -2.50 2.78 12.82
N LEU A 164 -3.35 2.06 12.12
CA LEU A 164 -3.81 0.73 12.50
C LEU A 164 -2.88 -0.32 11.90
N ILE A 165 -2.26 -1.14 12.73
CA ILE A 165 -1.35 -2.21 12.31
C ILE A 165 -1.98 -3.54 12.70
N ALA A 166 -2.46 -4.31 11.73
CA ALA A 166 -3.00 -5.64 11.99
C ALA A 166 -1.86 -6.64 12.21
N VAL A 167 -1.91 -7.34 13.35
CA VAL A 167 -0.86 -8.26 13.81
C VAL A 167 -1.43 -9.61 14.24
N ASP A 168 -0.66 -10.69 14.04
CA ASP A 168 -1.03 -12.07 14.37
C ASP A 168 0.10 -12.86 15.06
N ALA A 169 1.09 -12.15 15.61
CA ALA A 169 2.29 -12.71 16.22
C ALA A 169 3.13 -13.62 15.30
N SER A 170 3.00 -13.49 13.98
CA SER A 170 3.90 -14.12 13.01
C SER A 170 5.20 -13.31 12.86
N GLU A 171 6.24 -13.93 12.30
CA GLU A 171 7.46 -13.21 11.89
C GLU A 171 7.12 -12.08 10.91
N ASN A 172 6.14 -12.29 10.04
CA ASN A 172 5.70 -11.27 9.11
C ASN A 172 5.11 -10.04 9.83
N SER A 173 4.43 -10.22 10.96
CA SER A 173 3.97 -9.09 11.79
C SER A 173 5.15 -8.24 12.32
N LEU A 174 6.30 -8.85 12.62
CA LEU A 174 7.52 -8.12 12.99
C LEU A 174 8.11 -7.37 11.77
N HIS A 175 8.12 -7.97 10.58
CA HIS A 175 8.52 -7.27 9.34
C HIS A 175 7.60 -6.08 9.02
N VAL A 176 6.30 -6.23 9.26
CA VAL A 176 5.33 -5.11 9.16
C VAL A 176 5.72 -3.97 10.07
N LEU A 177 6.05 -4.25 11.33
CA LEU A 177 6.50 -3.22 12.29
C LEU A 177 7.79 -2.54 11.82
N ASP A 178 8.78 -3.31 11.37
CA ASP A 178 10.03 -2.78 10.86
C ASP A 178 9.81 -1.86 9.64
N HIS A 179 8.91 -2.24 8.74
CA HIS A 179 8.53 -1.40 7.61
C HIS A 179 7.87 -0.10 8.04
N VAL A 180 6.94 -0.14 9.01
CA VAL A 180 6.28 1.05 9.59
C VAL A 180 7.32 1.95 10.26
N ILE A 181 8.17 1.40 11.11
CA ILE A 181 9.24 2.11 11.82
C ILE A 181 10.19 2.78 10.82
N ALA A 182 10.65 2.04 9.80
CA ALA A 182 11.54 2.56 8.77
C ALA A 182 10.88 3.65 7.91
N SER A 183 9.55 3.61 7.75
CA SER A 183 8.81 4.59 6.94
C SER A 183 8.54 5.89 7.70
N ILE A 184 8.24 5.79 8.98
CA ILE A 184 7.76 6.93 9.78
C ILE A 184 8.85 7.43 10.72
N GLY A 185 9.72 6.53 11.20
CA GLY A 185 10.75 6.85 12.18
C GLY A 185 10.16 7.31 13.52
N GLY A 186 10.99 7.93 14.34
CA GLY A 186 10.59 8.51 15.63
C GLY A 186 9.83 9.85 15.52
N LYS A 187 9.03 10.06 14.49
CA LYS A 187 8.27 11.30 14.29
C LYS A 187 7.24 11.49 15.39
N LYS A 188 7.20 12.71 15.89
CA LYS A 188 6.19 13.10 16.89
C LYS A 188 4.80 13.22 16.25
N GLY A 189 3.78 12.90 17.05
CA GLY A 189 2.38 13.09 16.67
C GLY A 189 1.74 11.92 15.94
N PHE A 190 2.44 10.81 15.71
CA PHE A 190 1.84 9.56 15.25
C PHE A 190 1.35 8.73 16.44
N ARG A 191 0.20 8.08 16.27
CA ARG A 191 -0.32 7.06 17.17
C ARG A 191 -0.37 5.73 16.42
N PHE A 192 0.13 4.69 17.04
CA PHE A 192 0.17 3.34 16.47
C PHE A 192 -0.79 2.46 17.26
N VAL A 193 -1.68 1.78 16.58
CA VAL A 193 -2.60 0.82 17.20
C VAL A 193 -2.26 -0.56 16.68
N LEU A 194 -1.72 -1.41 17.54
CA LEU A 194 -1.50 -2.83 17.27
C LEU A 194 -2.84 -3.53 17.43
N PHE A 195 -3.43 -3.94 16.31
CA PHE A 195 -4.75 -4.54 16.29
C PHE A 195 -4.66 -6.04 16.04
N HIS A 196 -5.08 -6.80 17.00
CA HIS A 196 -5.13 -8.26 16.94
C HIS A 196 -6.57 -8.75 16.91
N VAL A 197 -6.86 -9.69 16.02
CA VAL A 197 -8.13 -10.41 15.98
C VAL A 197 -7.91 -11.79 16.59
N ARG A 198 -8.54 -12.05 17.74
CA ARG A 198 -8.41 -13.34 18.43
C ARG A 198 -8.84 -14.47 17.51
N PRO A 199 -8.06 -15.54 17.38
CA PRO A 199 -8.41 -16.66 16.53
C PRO A 199 -9.55 -17.49 17.13
N TYR A 200 -10.44 -17.90 16.23
CA TYR A 200 -11.51 -18.84 16.51
C TYR A 200 -11.34 -20.08 15.62
N LEU A 201 -11.81 -21.23 16.11
CA LEU A 201 -11.75 -22.46 15.33
C LEU A 201 -12.57 -22.33 14.04
N SER A 202 -13.64 -21.52 14.07
CA SER A 202 -14.49 -21.19 12.92
C SER A 202 -13.79 -20.34 11.85
N HIS A 203 -12.64 -19.75 12.14
CA HIS A 203 -11.81 -19.12 11.08
C HIS A 203 -11.16 -20.16 10.14
N TYR A 204 -11.11 -21.41 10.58
CA TYR A 204 -10.45 -22.51 9.86
C TYR A 204 -11.43 -23.61 9.44
N TYR A 205 -12.52 -23.78 10.18
CA TYR A 205 -13.52 -24.83 10.03
C TYR A 205 -14.93 -24.24 10.10
N SER A 206 -15.95 -25.11 10.17
CA SER A 206 -17.34 -24.65 10.34
C SER A 206 -17.63 -24.22 11.79
N LEU A 207 -18.65 -23.36 11.97
CA LEU A 207 -19.14 -22.98 13.31
C LEU A 207 -19.61 -24.20 14.13
N GLU A 208 -20.11 -25.21 13.47
CA GLU A 208 -20.51 -26.48 14.11
C GLU A 208 -19.30 -27.21 14.67
N CYS A 209 -18.19 -27.24 13.92
CA CYS A 209 -16.94 -27.83 14.42
C CYS A 209 -16.43 -27.08 15.66
N GLU A 210 -16.51 -25.76 15.69
CA GLU A 210 -16.14 -24.97 16.86
C GLU A 210 -17.00 -25.30 18.07
N ARG A 211 -18.32 -25.34 17.91
CA ARG A 211 -19.27 -25.68 18.99
C ARG A 211 -19.04 -27.07 19.56
N ASN A 212 -18.68 -28.03 18.70
CA ASN A 212 -18.46 -29.42 19.09
C ASN A 212 -17.06 -29.66 19.70
N ASN A 213 -16.15 -28.70 19.60
CA ASN A 213 -14.77 -28.85 20.07
C ASN A 213 -14.30 -27.70 20.98
N PRO A 214 -14.97 -27.43 22.13
CA PRO A 214 -14.65 -26.30 23.00
C PRO A 214 -13.22 -26.37 23.59
N ASN A 215 -12.69 -27.58 23.78
CA ASN A 215 -11.32 -27.75 24.28
C ASN A 215 -10.28 -27.31 23.25
N LEU A 216 -10.50 -27.60 21.96
CA LEU A 216 -9.62 -27.11 20.88
C LEU A 216 -9.71 -25.59 20.76
N GLN A 217 -10.91 -25.03 20.85
CA GLN A 217 -11.11 -23.58 20.86
C GLN A 217 -10.33 -22.91 22.00
N LYS A 218 -10.42 -23.46 23.20
CA LYS A 218 -9.67 -22.95 24.36
C LYS A 218 -8.15 -23.06 24.14
N LEU A 219 -7.67 -24.20 23.64
CA LEU A 219 -6.25 -24.40 23.34
C LEU A 219 -5.71 -23.38 22.34
N ILE A 220 -6.45 -23.11 21.25
CA ILE A 220 -6.08 -22.08 20.27
C ILE A 220 -5.95 -20.71 20.95
N GLN A 221 -6.93 -20.33 21.74
CA GLN A 221 -6.94 -19.01 22.43
C GLN A 221 -5.84 -18.88 23.48
N ASP A 222 -5.55 -19.93 24.24
CA ASP A 222 -4.48 -19.90 25.24
C ASP A 222 -3.10 -19.81 24.57
N ARG A 223 -2.89 -20.52 23.47
CA ARG A 223 -1.63 -20.43 22.69
C ARG A 223 -1.47 -19.09 22.03
N ASP A 224 -2.53 -18.56 21.43
CA ASP A 224 -2.55 -17.23 20.84
C ASP A 224 -2.16 -16.16 21.86
N ARG A 225 -2.76 -16.19 23.06
CA ARG A 225 -2.46 -15.24 24.13
C ARG A 225 -0.96 -15.22 24.46
N HIS A 226 -0.33 -16.36 24.67
CA HIS A 226 1.09 -16.44 24.99
C HIS A 226 1.96 -15.90 23.84
N ARG A 227 1.62 -16.27 22.59
CA ARG A 227 2.34 -15.75 21.41
C ARG A 227 2.21 -14.23 21.28
N MET A 228 1.02 -13.70 21.51
CA MET A 228 0.79 -12.25 21.48
C MET A 228 1.52 -11.52 22.61
N GLU A 229 1.60 -12.07 23.81
CA GLU A 229 2.38 -11.50 24.92
C GLU A 229 3.86 -11.36 24.55
N ASP A 230 4.46 -12.39 23.95
CA ASP A 230 5.86 -12.35 23.54
C ASP A 230 6.06 -11.40 22.35
N PHE A 231 5.15 -11.42 21.39
CA PHE A 231 5.15 -10.47 20.25
C PHE A 231 5.10 -9.01 20.74
N TYR A 232 4.23 -8.68 21.69
CA TYR A 232 4.12 -7.31 22.20
C TYR A 232 5.41 -6.85 22.90
N LYS A 233 6.09 -7.73 23.67
CA LYS A 233 7.39 -7.39 24.28
C LYS A 233 8.41 -6.99 23.20
N GLU A 234 8.51 -7.80 22.14
CA GLU A 234 9.41 -7.53 21.00
C GLU A 234 9.01 -6.27 20.24
N ALA A 235 7.70 -6.09 19.97
CA ALA A 235 7.18 -4.91 19.28
C ALA A 235 7.51 -3.62 20.04
N PHE A 236 7.31 -3.59 21.36
CA PHE A 236 7.65 -2.42 22.18
C PHE A 236 9.15 -2.14 22.19
N ALA A 237 10.00 -3.16 22.27
CA ALA A 237 11.45 -2.99 22.21
C ALA A 237 11.89 -2.36 20.87
N ARG A 238 11.29 -2.77 19.76
CA ARG A 238 11.56 -2.18 18.42
C ARG A 238 11.10 -0.72 18.33
N PHE A 239 9.89 -0.40 18.81
CA PHE A 239 9.39 0.97 18.85
C PHE A 239 10.27 1.88 19.71
N GLU A 240 10.66 1.42 20.89
CA GLU A 240 11.54 2.17 21.79
C GLU A 240 12.92 2.43 21.19
N THR A 241 13.52 1.40 20.56
CA THR A 241 14.79 1.53 19.83
C THR A 241 14.71 2.56 18.71
N ALA A 242 13.54 2.69 18.07
CA ALA A 242 13.28 3.69 17.04
C ALA A 242 12.91 5.08 17.58
N GLY A 243 12.90 5.28 18.92
CA GLY A 243 12.55 6.54 19.55
C GLY A 243 11.04 6.82 19.60
N ILE A 244 10.20 5.80 19.41
CA ILE A 244 8.74 5.89 19.52
C ILE A 244 8.35 5.59 20.97
N ALA A 245 7.75 6.57 21.64
CA ALA A 245 7.39 6.44 23.04
C ALA A 245 6.27 5.41 23.26
N ARG A 246 6.29 4.70 24.39
CA ARG A 246 5.26 3.73 24.78
C ARG A 246 3.84 4.33 24.73
N SER A 247 3.69 5.61 25.06
CA SER A 247 2.42 6.33 25.03
C SER A 247 1.84 6.55 23.63
N GLN A 248 2.64 6.37 22.58
CA GLN A 248 2.20 6.46 21.19
C GLN A 248 1.66 5.12 20.68
N VAL A 249 1.82 4.02 21.42
CA VAL A 249 1.45 2.68 21.01
C VAL A 249 0.32 2.14 21.87
N GLU A 250 -0.80 1.86 21.26
CA GLU A 250 -1.99 1.24 21.87
C GLU A 250 -2.13 -0.20 21.40
N ILE A 251 -2.61 -1.08 22.24
CA ILE A 251 -2.99 -2.45 21.88
C ILE A 251 -4.51 -2.54 21.89
N LYS A 252 -5.07 -3.08 20.81
CA LYS A 252 -6.49 -3.43 20.70
C LYS A 252 -6.65 -4.87 20.26
N THR A 253 -7.53 -5.60 20.95
CA THR A 253 -7.89 -6.97 20.59
C THR A 253 -9.37 -7.05 20.26
N ASN A 254 -9.70 -7.60 19.10
CA ASN A 254 -11.08 -7.96 18.77
C ASN A 254 -11.34 -9.38 19.26
N GLU A 255 -12.30 -9.52 20.17
CA GLU A 255 -12.66 -10.79 20.82
C GLU A 255 -13.88 -11.48 20.17
N HIS A 256 -14.55 -10.84 19.20
CA HIS A 256 -15.84 -11.28 18.67
C HIS A 256 -15.88 -11.39 17.15
N GLY A 257 -14.75 -11.31 16.46
CA GLY A 257 -14.70 -11.30 15.01
C GLY A 257 -14.85 -12.68 14.40
N TYR A 258 -15.96 -12.94 13.71
CA TYR A 258 -16.14 -14.16 12.91
C TYR A 258 -15.33 -14.16 11.60
N ASP A 259 -14.84 -13.00 11.15
CA ASP A 259 -14.04 -12.81 9.94
C ASP A 259 -12.99 -11.73 10.18
N ILE A 260 -11.73 -12.11 10.08
CA ILE A 260 -10.58 -11.25 10.35
C ILE A 260 -10.61 -9.97 9.50
N SER A 261 -10.90 -10.10 8.21
CA SER A 261 -10.95 -8.94 7.31
C SER A 261 -12.11 -7.98 7.66
N THR A 262 -13.24 -8.51 8.08
CA THR A 262 -14.38 -7.72 8.56
C THR A 262 -14.03 -6.98 9.84
N ALA A 263 -13.40 -7.64 10.81
CA ALA A 263 -12.97 -7.02 12.05
C ALA A 263 -12.00 -5.85 11.81
N ILE A 264 -11.02 -6.04 10.91
CA ILE A 264 -10.08 -4.96 10.54
C ILE A 264 -10.82 -3.79 9.87
N LEU A 265 -11.76 -4.06 8.94
CA LEU A 265 -12.54 -3.03 8.26
C LEU A 265 -13.44 -2.24 9.22
N GLU A 266 -14.06 -2.92 10.17
CA GLU A 266 -14.91 -2.27 11.19
C GLU A 266 -14.09 -1.38 12.11
N GLU A 267 -12.93 -1.86 12.59
CA GLU A 267 -12.04 -1.04 13.39
C GLU A 267 -11.48 0.14 12.60
N ALA A 268 -11.09 -0.07 11.33
CA ALA A 268 -10.62 1.00 10.45
C ALA A 268 -11.68 2.11 10.29
N ARG A 269 -12.95 1.75 10.11
CA ARG A 269 -14.06 2.70 10.02
C ARG A 269 -14.33 3.42 11.32
N ARG A 270 -14.30 2.71 12.45
CA ARG A 270 -14.60 3.25 13.78
C ARG A 270 -13.53 4.23 14.26
N GLY A 271 -12.27 3.90 13.99
CA GLY A 271 -11.13 4.63 14.53
C GLY A 271 -10.66 5.81 13.67
N ALA A 272 -11.25 6.03 12.48
CA ALA A 272 -10.85 7.09 11.54
C ALA A 272 -9.33 7.14 11.29
N TYR A 273 -8.71 5.99 11.15
CA TYR A 273 -7.26 5.88 10.90
C TYR A 273 -6.88 6.44 9.54
N GLY A 274 -5.77 7.17 9.49
CA GLY A 274 -5.20 7.66 8.23
C GLY A 274 -4.50 6.59 7.42
N THR A 275 -4.05 5.54 8.11
CA THR A 275 -3.34 4.41 7.51
C THR A 275 -3.74 3.10 8.16
N VAL A 276 -3.96 2.09 7.34
CA VAL A 276 -4.09 0.70 7.80
C VAL A 276 -2.95 -0.11 7.20
N VAL A 277 -2.25 -0.85 8.04
CA VAL A 277 -1.09 -1.65 7.65
C VAL A 277 -1.37 -3.12 7.91
N ILE A 278 -1.12 -3.92 6.90
CA ILE A 278 -1.26 -5.38 6.97
C ILE A 278 -0.04 -6.05 6.37
N GLY A 279 0.28 -7.23 6.85
CA GLY A 279 1.21 -8.12 6.18
C GLY A 279 0.56 -8.78 4.96
N ARG A 280 1.35 -9.03 3.93
CA ARG A 280 0.93 -9.78 2.75
C ARG A 280 0.58 -11.23 3.11
N ARG A 281 1.33 -11.82 4.04
CA ARG A 281 1.17 -13.17 4.55
C ARG A 281 0.88 -13.10 6.04
N GLY A 282 0.07 -14.00 6.54
CA GLY A 282 -0.12 -14.23 7.97
C GLY A 282 0.58 -15.52 8.39
N GLU A 283 0.14 -16.12 9.48
CA GLU A 283 0.66 -17.37 10.05
C GLU A 283 0.75 -18.56 9.05
N ARG A 284 -0.02 -18.52 7.97
CA ARG A 284 0.04 -19.52 6.89
C ARG A 284 0.78 -18.95 5.68
N GLU A 285 1.90 -19.56 5.32
CA GLU A 285 2.61 -19.32 4.07
C GLU A 285 1.71 -19.71 2.88
N ALA A 286 0.97 -18.74 2.34
CA ALA A 286 0.26 -18.92 1.08
C ALA A 286 1.10 -18.31 -0.04
N PHE A 287 1.22 -19.01 -1.18
CA PHE A 287 1.94 -18.54 -2.36
C PHE A 287 1.33 -17.30 -3.02
N PHE A 288 0.14 -16.88 -2.60
CA PHE A 288 -0.59 -15.74 -3.13
C PHE A 288 -0.88 -14.71 -2.06
N THR A 289 -1.08 -13.45 -2.46
CA THR A 289 -1.59 -12.38 -1.60
C THR A 289 -2.83 -12.89 -0.86
N GLY A 290 -2.78 -12.88 0.47
CA GLY A 290 -3.81 -13.50 1.29
C GLY A 290 -5.20 -12.94 1.00
N ARG A 291 -6.24 -13.77 1.14
CA ARG A 291 -7.65 -13.38 0.95
C ARG A 291 -8.02 -12.14 1.78
N ILE A 292 -7.40 -11.98 2.96
CA ILE A 292 -7.60 -10.83 3.85
C ILE A 292 -7.12 -9.56 3.16
N ALA A 293 -5.87 -9.54 2.65
CA ALA A 293 -5.29 -8.37 1.97
C ALA A 293 -6.14 -7.95 0.76
N MET A 294 -6.53 -8.89 -0.09
CA MET A 294 -7.35 -8.59 -1.27
C MET A 294 -8.73 -8.05 -0.90
N ARG A 295 -9.37 -8.58 0.15
CA ARG A 295 -10.65 -8.08 0.62
C ARG A 295 -10.54 -6.67 1.21
N LEU A 296 -9.45 -6.38 1.92
CA LEU A 296 -9.17 -5.05 2.44
C LEU A 296 -8.94 -4.06 1.30
N VAL A 297 -8.12 -4.41 0.30
CA VAL A 297 -7.92 -3.61 -0.91
C VAL A 297 -9.25 -3.23 -1.57
N GLN A 298 -10.20 -4.17 -1.66
CA GLN A 298 -11.49 -3.94 -2.32
C GLN A 298 -12.50 -3.12 -1.50
N LYS A 299 -12.39 -3.13 -0.15
CA LYS A 299 -13.43 -2.61 0.74
C LYS A 299 -12.95 -1.55 1.72
N MET A 300 -11.66 -1.17 1.65
CA MET A 300 -11.08 -0.19 2.57
C MET A 300 -11.80 1.15 2.46
N PRO A 301 -12.21 1.77 3.57
CA PRO A 301 -12.71 3.15 3.56
C PRO A 301 -11.57 4.13 3.22
N SER A 302 -11.93 5.38 2.90
CA SER A 302 -11.03 6.48 2.53
C SER A 302 -9.83 6.63 3.48
N ALA A 303 -8.79 5.85 3.24
CA ALA A 303 -7.54 5.82 4.00
C ALA A 303 -6.44 5.24 3.12
N ALA A 304 -5.20 5.29 3.57
CA ALA A 304 -4.14 4.54 2.91
C ALA A 304 -4.07 3.11 3.45
N LEU A 305 -3.95 2.15 2.55
CA LEU A 305 -3.70 0.76 2.87
C LEU A 305 -2.26 0.38 2.50
N TRP A 306 -1.50 -0.10 3.47
CA TRP A 306 -0.18 -0.68 3.24
C TRP A 306 -0.27 -2.20 3.26
N VAL A 307 0.20 -2.81 2.20
CA VAL A 307 0.40 -4.26 2.11
C VAL A 307 1.91 -4.50 2.11
N VAL A 308 2.43 -4.92 3.24
CA VAL A 308 3.88 -5.12 3.45
C VAL A 308 4.27 -6.53 2.99
N ALA A 309 5.35 -6.60 2.19
CA ALA A 309 5.87 -7.84 1.61
C ALA A 309 6.66 -8.68 2.62
#